data_8df5d4b783963814144f54853ba9069a
#
_entry.id   8df5d4b783963814144f54853ba9069a
#
_cell.length_a   1.000
_cell.length_b   1.000
_cell.length_c   1.000
_cell.angle_alpha   90.00
_cell.angle_beta   90.00
_cell.angle_gamma   90.00
#
_symmetry.space_group_name_H-M   'P 1'
#
loop_
_entity.id
_entity.type
_entity.pdbx_description
1 polymer ?
#
loop_
_entity_poly.entity_id
_entity_poly.type
_entity_poly.pdbx_seq_one_letter_code
_entity_poly.pdbx_strand_id
1 'polypeptide(L)'
;LTAWGSTDFDGTSSSDGEAAKEIDLTAAYTFGDSGLTLSVASLWWAGQGSNKYFNFKSHETAHHFEAGLAYTLPLEKFPLSIAWYTMFAGADKNEKGEQNYSSYVELNYPFSIKSVDLNATCGFLPYEAGVGVYGVPNSGFAVTNLALKATKDIKVTDKFAIPIFAQAIWNPRMEDAHLVFGITLKP
;
A
#
# COMPACT_ATOMS: atom_id res chain seq x y z
N LEU A 1 8.44 -7.48 -10.63
CA LEU A 1 7.26 -8.22 -10.15
C LEU A 1 7.34 -8.36 -8.65
N THR A 2 6.25 -8.07 -7.95
CA THR A 2 6.14 -8.19 -6.50
C THR A 2 4.89 -8.99 -6.16
N ALA A 3 4.99 -9.88 -5.19
CA ALA A 3 3.86 -10.50 -4.52
C ALA A 3 3.88 -10.06 -3.06
N TRP A 4 2.74 -9.60 -2.56
CA TRP A 4 2.56 -9.24 -1.17
C TRP A 4 1.37 -9.98 -0.59
N GLY A 5 1.37 -10.21 0.71
CA GLY A 5 0.25 -10.84 1.37
C GLY A 5 0.23 -10.54 2.85
N SER A 6 -0.97 -10.51 3.41
CA SER A 6 -1.21 -10.34 4.85
C SER A 6 -2.30 -11.26 5.36
N THR A 7 -2.31 -11.48 6.66
CA THR A 7 -3.40 -12.16 7.37
C THR A 7 -3.38 -11.73 8.84
N ASP A 8 -4.55 -11.68 9.46
CA ASP A 8 -4.71 -11.45 10.90
C ASP A 8 -4.64 -12.74 11.73
N PHE A 9 -4.56 -13.91 11.07
CA PHE A 9 -4.47 -15.25 11.65
C PHE A 9 -5.65 -15.70 12.51
N ASP A 10 -6.42 -14.82 13.12
CA ASP A 10 -7.45 -15.14 14.15
C ASP A 10 -8.87 -14.70 13.79
N GLY A 11 -9.05 -14.04 12.63
CA GLY A 11 -10.35 -13.62 12.14
C GLY A 11 -10.97 -12.42 12.89
N THR A 12 -10.21 -11.71 13.73
CA THR A 12 -10.74 -10.56 14.48
C THR A 12 -11.06 -9.37 13.59
N SER A 13 -10.42 -9.28 12.42
CA SER A 13 -10.63 -8.19 11.45
C SER A 13 -11.76 -8.45 10.46
N SER A 14 -12.39 -9.64 10.48
CA SER A 14 -13.46 -10.01 9.57
C SER A 14 -14.82 -10.14 10.27
N SER A 15 -15.89 -9.82 9.56
CA SER A 15 -17.25 -9.90 10.12
C SER A 15 -17.82 -11.33 10.22
N ASP A 16 -17.19 -12.29 9.56
CA ASP A 16 -17.60 -13.71 9.52
C ASP A 16 -16.75 -14.61 10.42
N GLY A 17 -15.73 -14.03 11.11
CA GLY A 17 -14.82 -14.77 11.98
C GLY A 17 -13.77 -15.60 11.24
N GLU A 18 -13.73 -15.53 9.91
CA GLU A 18 -12.67 -16.12 9.10
C GLU A 18 -11.45 -15.19 9.09
N ALA A 19 -10.23 -15.75 9.08
CA ALA A 19 -9.03 -14.95 9.03
C ALA A 19 -9.01 -14.03 7.79
N ALA A 20 -8.90 -12.73 8.00
CA ALA A 20 -8.74 -11.78 6.92
C ALA A 20 -7.42 -12.06 6.18
N LYS A 21 -7.46 -12.06 4.86
CA LYS A 21 -6.31 -12.34 4.00
C LYS A 21 -6.31 -11.36 2.85
N GLU A 22 -5.13 -10.89 2.50
CA GLU A 22 -4.92 -10.07 1.32
C GLU A 22 -3.77 -10.65 0.50
N ILE A 23 -3.93 -10.69 -0.81
CA ILE A 23 -2.91 -11.15 -1.77
C ILE A 23 -2.87 -10.15 -2.91
N ASP A 24 -1.71 -9.49 -3.07
CA ASP A 24 -1.47 -8.51 -4.10
C ASP A 24 -0.36 -8.97 -5.04
N LEU A 25 -0.60 -8.81 -6.32
CA LEU A 25 0.39 -9.04 -7.37
C LEU A 25 0.60 -7.74 -8.14
N THR A 26 1.83 -7.24 -8.14
CA THR A 26 2.18 -5.98 -8.80
C THR A 26 3.24 -6.20 -9.86
N ALA A 27 3.02 -5.64 -11.05
CA ALA A 27 4.03 -5.44 -12.07
C ALA A 27 4.36 -3.95 -12.15
N ALA A 28 5.65 -3.60 -12.05
CA ALA A 28 6.12 -2.22 -12.15
C ALA A 28 7.31 -2.13 -13.12
N TYR A 29 7.42 -0.98 -13.78
CA TYR A 29 8.52 -0.65 -14.67
C TYR A 29 9.01 0.78 -14.42
N THR A 30 10.28 0.92 -14.12
CA THR A 30 10.97 2.21 -13.98
C THR A 30 11.71 2.54 -15.26
N PHE A 31 11.52 3.75 -15.77
CA PHE A 31 12.08 4.19 -17.06
C PHE A 31 13.52 4.70 -16.89
N GLY A 32 14.48 3.78 -16.88
CA GLY A 32 15.89 4.11 -16.72
C GLY A 32 16.12 4.97 -15.47
N ASP A 33 16.91 6.04 -15.62
CA ASP A 33 17.23 6.99 -14.55
C ASP A 33 16.25 8.17 -14.47
N SER A 34 15.09 8.08 -15.14
CA SER A 34 14.13 9.20 -15.19
C SER A 34 13.43 9.48 -13.86
N GLY A 35 13.47 8.56 -12.90
CA GLY A 35 12.68 8.62 -11.68
C GLY A 35 11.20 8.27 -11.86
N LEU A 36 10.76 8.01 -13.10
CA LEU A 36 9.38 7.66 -13.43
C LEU A 36 9.14 6.16 -13.35
N THR A 37 8.09 5.75 -12.64
CA THR A 37 7.66 4.36 -12.54
C THR A 37 6.19 4.24 -12.86
N LEU A 38 5.83 3.28 -13.71
CA LEU A 38 4.46 2.84 -13.93
C LEU A 38 4.25 1.48 -13.28
N SER A 39 3.06 1.25 -12.72
CA SER A 39 2.68 -0.04 -12.16
C SER A 39 1.25 -0.42 -12.49
N VAL A 40 1.00 -1.72 -12.46
CA VAL A 40 -0.35 -2.30 -12.45
C VAL A 40 -0.35 -3.38 -11.38
N ALA A 41 -1.38 -3.36 -10.54
CA ALA A 41 -1.56 -4.33 -9.48
C ALA A 41 -2.94 -5.00 -9.55
N SER A 42 -3.00 -6.22 -9.04
CA SER A 42 -4.22 -6.94 -8.71
C SER A 42 -4.23 -7.17 -7.22
N LEU A 43 -5.18 -6.55 -6.53
CA LEU A 43 -5.38 -6.65 -5.09
C LEU A 43 -6.62 -7.51 -4.82
N TRP A 44 -6.52 -8.44 -3.90
CA TRP A 44 -7.59 -9.35 -3.56
C TRP A 44 -7.72 -9.53 -2.06
N TRP A 45 -8.91 -9.31 -1.53
CA TRP A 45 -9.23 -9.50 -0.12
C TRP A 45 -10.14 -10.72 0.06
N ALA A 46 -9.78 -11.64 0.96
CA ALA A 46 -10.59 -12.77 1.41
C ALA A 46 -11.24 -12.48 2.77
N GLY A 47 -12.22 -13.30 3.15
CA GLY A 47 -12.92 -13.17 4.43
C GLY A 47 -14.21 -12.34 4.33
N GLN A 48 -14.68 -12.04 3.12
CA GLN A 48 -15.95 -11.37 2.86
C GLN A 48 -16.87 -12.27 2.03
N GLY A 49 -17.17 -13.46 2.52
CA GLY A 49 -18.09 -14.41 1.87
C GLY A 49 -17.45 -15.24 0.75
N SER A 50 -18.18 -15.54 -0.33
CA SER A 50 -17.80 -16.49 -1.37
C SER A 50 -16.69 -16.03 -2.33
N ASN A 51 -15.84 -15.09 -1.93
CA ASN A 51 -14.78 -14.56 -2.77
C ASN A 51 -13.75 -15.65 -3.13
N LYS A 52 -13.63 -15.93 -4.42
CA LYS A 52 -12.66 -16.90 -4.94
C LYS A 52 -11.53 -16.14 -5.65
N TYR A 53 -10.30 -16.39 -5.24
CA TYR A 53 -9.12 -15.77 -5.83
C TYR A 53 -9.07 -15.90 -7.37
N PHE A 54 -9.42 -17.05 -7.94
CA PHE A 54 -9.39 -17.28 -9.38
C PHE A 54 -10.68 -16.88 -10.11
N ASN A 55 -11.56 -16.08 -9.50
CA ASN A 55 -12.72 -15.53 -10.18
C ASN A 55 -12.40 -14.16 -10.80
N PHE A 56 -12.09 -14.14 -12.09
CA PHE A 56 -11.80 -12.92 -12.86
C PHE A 56 -12.97 -12.49 -13.78
N LYS A 57 -14.15 -13.04 -13.58
CA LYS A 57 -15.31 -12.66 -14.40
C LYS A 57 -15.73 -11.23 -14.14
N SER A 58 -16.02 -10.50 -15.21
CA SER A 58 -16.54 -9.14 -15.13
C SER A 58 -17.79 -9.09 -14.25
N HIS A 59 -17.89 -8.10 -13.37
CA HIS A 59 -18.97 -7.88 -12.39
C HIS A 59 -19.14 -8.98 -11.31
N GLU A 60 -18.30 -10.02 -11.29
CA GLU A 60 -18.30 -11.06 -10.26
C GLU A 60 -16.99 -11.16 -9.50
N THR A 61 -15.92 -10.55 -10.02
CA THR A 61 -14.60 -10.60 -9.41
C THR A 61 -14.55 -9.78 -8.13
N ALA A 62 -13.82 -10.27 -7.12
CA ALA A 62 -13.45 -9.52 -5.93
C ALA A 62 -12.09 -8.83 -6.06
N HIS A 63 -11.39 -9.01 -7.19
CA HIS A 63 -10.15 -8.30 -7.44
C HIS A 63 -10.39 -6.83 -7.72
N HIS A 64 -9.51 -6.00 -7.17
CA HIS A 64 -9.36 -4.60 -7.53
C HIS A 64 -8.12 -4.48 -8.41
N PHE A 65 -8.24 -3.86 -9.57
CA PHE A 65 -7.13 -3.62 -10.48
C PHE A 65 -6.71 -2.17 -10.38
N GLU A 66 -5.48 -1.95 -9.93
CA GLU A 66 -4.90 -0.65 -9.68
C GLU A 66 -3.85 -0.28 -10.72
N ALA A 67 -3.88 0.94 -11.20
CA ALA A 67 -2.81 1.56 -11.97
C ALA A 67 -2.07 2.55 -11.08
N GLY A 68 -0.75 2.54 -11.14
CA GLY A 68 0.12 3.44 -10.38
C GLY A 68 1.05 4.22 -11.28
N LEU A 69 1.25 5.49 -10.93
CA LEU A 69 2.23 6.39 -11.51
C LEU A 69 3.04 7.00 -10.38
N ALA A 70 4.34 6.75 -10.34
CA ALA A 70 5.23 7.33 -9.34
C ALA A 70 6.36 8.12 -10.01
N TYR A 71 6.76 9.21 -9.37
CA TYR A 71 7.87 10.03 -9.81
C TYR A 71 8.74 10.44 -8.61
N THR A 72 10.04 10.19 -8.71
CA THR A 72 11.02 10.65 -7.73
C THR A 72 11.77 11.86 -8.29
N LEU A 73 11.76 12.96 -7.56
CA LEU A 73 12.46 14.17 -7.96
C LEU A 73 13.98 13.90 -8.06
N PRO A 74 14.63 14.28 -9.17
CA PRO A 74 16.06 14.06 -9.36
C PRO A 74 16.91 15.11 -8.59
N LEU A 75 16.60 15.28 -7.30
CA LEU A 75 17.26 16.24 -6.43
C LEU A 75 17.98 15.51 -5.30
N GLU A 76 19.31 15.41 -5.36
CA GLU A 76 20.12 14.70 -4.36
C GLU A 76 19.82 15.11 -2.91
N LYS A 77 19.59 16.41 -2.68
CA LYS A 77 19.32 16.94 -1.32
C LYS A 77 17.85 16.92 -0.93
N PHE A 78 16.96 16.60 -1.86
CA PHE A 78 15.51 16.56 -1.63
C PHE A 78 14.86 15.47 -2.48
N PRO A 79 15.15 14.20 -2.18
CA PRO A 79 14.69 13.05 -2.95
C PRO A 79 13.20 12.71 -2.66
N LEU A 80 12.31 13.70 -2.76
CA LEU A 80 10.88 13.51 -2.61
C LEU A 80 10.34 12.67 -3.76
N SER A 81 9.56 11.65 -3.44
CA SER A 81 8.75 10.96 -4.43
C SER A 81 7.26 11.21 -4.21
N ILE A 82 6.53 11.27 -5.31
CA ILE A 82 5.07 11.33 -5.35
C ILE A 82 4.57 10.13 -6.14
N ALA A 83 3.55 9.46 -5.63
CA ALA A 83 2.87 8.38 -6.33
C ALA A 83 1.36 8.62 -6.34
N TRP A 84 0.72 8.28 -7.45
CA TRP A 84 -0.73 8.30 -7.62
C TRP A 84 -1.20 6.91 -8.02
N TYR A 85 -2.14 6.37 -7.29
CA TYR A 85 -2.75 5.06 -7.51
C TYR A 85 -4.24 5.24 -7.77
N THR A 86 -4.80 4.46 -8.71
CA THR A 86 -6.23 4.51 -9.07
C THR A 86 -6.75 3.12 -9.38
N MET A 87 -7.86 2.74 -8.75
CA MET A 87 -8.60 1.52 -9.07
C MET A 87 -9.33 1.69 -10.39
N PHE A 88 -8.78 1.17 -11.49
CA PHE A 88 -9.34 1.38 -12.83
C PHE A 88 -10.32 0.30 -13.27
N ALA A 89 -10.34 -0.85 -12.60
CA ALA A 89 -11.24 -1.96 -12.92
C ALA A 89 -11.47 -2.87 -11.69
N GLY A 90 -12.39 -3.82 -11.82
CA GLY A 90 -12.66 -4.82 -10.77
C GLY A 90 -13.78 -4.42 -9.83
N ALA A 91 -13.61 -4.69 -8.55
CA ALA A 91 -14.66 -4.61 -7.53
C ALA A 91 -14.90 -3.19 -6.97
N ASP A 92 -14.09 -2.20 -7.32
CA ASP A 92 -14.27 -0.80 -6.91
C ASP A 92 -15.49 -0.19 -7.63
N LYS A 93 -16.69 -0.40 -7.05
CA LYS A 93 -17.97 0.01 -7.65
C LYS A 93 -18.74 0.96 -6.73
N ASN A 94 -19.40 1.94 -7.36
CA ASN A 94 -20.36 2.78 -6.68
C ASN A 94 -21.73 2.08 -6.51
N GLU A 95 -22.68 2.74 -5.86
CA GLU A 95 -24.04 2.20 -5.63
C GLU A 95 -24.80 1.85 -6.91
N LYS A 96 -24.41 2.42 -8.05
CA LYS A 96 -25.01 2.13 -9.36
C LYS A 96 -24.32 0.99 -10.11
N GLY A 97 -23.27 0.40 -9.53
CA GLY A 97 -22.45 -0.64 -10.17
C GLY A 97 -21.44 -0.11 -11.18
N GLU A 98 -21.23 1.20 -11.26
CA GLU A 98 -20.23 1.82 -12.11
C GLU A 98 -18.86 1.83 -11.42
N GLN A 99 -17.76 1.89 -12.19
CA GLN A 99 -16.41 2.01 -11.65
C GLN A 99 -16.27 3.32 -10.87
N ASN A 100 -15.76 3.22 -9.64
CA ASN A 100 -15.66 4.39 -8.74
C ASN A 100 -14.35 5.18 -8.93
N TYR A 101 -13.32 4.54 -9.50
CA TYR A 101 -11.99 5.12 -9.70
C TYR A 101 -11.37 5.64 -8.40
N SER A 102 -11.58 4.92 -7.29
CA SER A 102 -10.97 5.26 -6.01
C SER A 102 -9.47 5.48 -6.17
N SER A 103 -8.98 6.61 -5.65
CA SER A 103 -7.58 7.00 -5.84
C SER A 103 -6.91 7.34 -4.52
N TYR A 104 -5.60 7.10 -4.47
CA TYR A 104 -4.73 7.41 -3.35
C TYR A 104 -3.45 8.07 -3.85
N VAL A 105 -3.01 9.09 -3.15
CA VAL A 105 -1.76 9.80 -3.44
C VAL A 105 -0.84 9.67 -2.26
N GLU A 106 0.43 9.40 -2.54
CA GLU A 106 1.44 9.24 -1.50
C GLU A 106 2.69 10.06 -1.80
N LEU A 107 3.15 10.78 -0.78
CA LEU A 107 4.42 11.48 -0.76
C LEU A 107 5.38 10.70 0.14
N ASN A 108 6.59 10.44 -0.33
CA ASN A 108 7.64 9.77 0.44
C ASN A 108 8.92 10.61 0.43
N TYR A 109 9.50 10.81 1.61
CA TYR A 109 10.73 11.52 1.79
C TYR A 109 11.74 10.68 2.57
N PRO A 110 12.72 10.05 1.88
CA PRO A 110 13.79 9.31 2.52
C PRO A 110 14.88 10.27 3.04
N PHE A 111 15.41 9.98 4.22
CA PHE A 111 16.54 10.67 4.82
C PHE A 111 17.25 9.74 5.80
N SER A 112 18.44 10.10 6.25
CA SER A 112 19.19 9.28 7.20
C SER A 112 19.64 10.10 8.40
N ILE A 113 19.60 9.51 9.58
CA ILE A 113 20.17 10.05 10.79
C ILE A 113 21.21 9.04 11.32
N LYS A 114 22.48 9.41 11.25
CA LYS A 114 23.60 8.50 11.58
C LYS A 114 23.53 7.22 10.72
N SER A 115 23.35 6.06 11.38
CA SER A 115 23.27 4.74 10.75
C SER A 115 21.84 4.21 10.65
N VAL A 116 20.84 5.06 10.73
CA VAL A 116 19.43 4.70 10.62
C VAL A 116 18.86 5.40 9.40
N ASP A 117 18.31 4.62 8.47
CA ASP A 117 17.58 5.14 7.32
C ASP A 117 16.12 5.34 7.70
N LEU A 118 15.61 6.52 7.40
CA LEU A 118 14.27 6.97 7.72
C LEU A 118 13.49 7.25 6.43
N ASN A 119 12.19 6.97 6.46
CA ASN A 119 11.28 7.40 5.40
C ASN A 119 10.03 8.01 6.05
N ALA A 120 9.78 9.27 5.76
CA ALA A 120 8.54 9.93 6.13
C ALA A 120 7.54 9.80 4.98
N THR A 121 6.32 9.39 5.31
CA THR A 121 5.23 9.18 4.35
C THR A 121 4.04 10.07 4.70
N CYS A 122 3.45 10.69 3.69
CA CYS A 122 2.14 11.36 3.79
C CYS A 122 1.25 10.85 2.66
N GLY A 123 0.18 10.14 3.02
CA GLY A 123 -0.79 9.60 2.08
C GLY A 123 -2.18 10.20 2.27
N PHE A 124 -2.88 10.43 1.17
CA PHE A 124 -4.19 11.05 1.20
C PHE A 124 -5.08 10.62 0.03
N LEU A 125 -6.37 10.71 0.25
CA LEU A 125 -7.39 10.59 -0.80
C LEU A 125 -7.58 11.96 -1.44
N PRO A 126 -7.44 12.10 -2.77
CA PRO A 126 -7.66 13.38 -3.45
C PRO A 126 -9.16 13.74 -3.57
N TYR A 127 -10.02 12.73 -3.52
CA TYR A 127 -11.49 12.82 -3.54
C TYR A 127 -12.10 11.60 -2.86
N GLU A 128 -13.43 11.50 -2.85
CA GLU A 128 -14.14 10.37 -2.26
C GLU A 128 -13.73 9.04 -2.90
N ALA A 129 -13.36 8.07 -2.07
CA ALA A 129 -13.04 6.70 -2.46
C ALA A 129 -14.19 5.76 -2.12
N GLY A 130 -14.25 4.61 -2.80
CA GLY A 130 -15.21 3.55 -2.51
C GLY A 130 -15.09 3.04 -1.08
N VAL A 131 -16.20 2.69 -0.48
CA VAL A 131 -16.25 2.09 0.85
C VAL A 131 -15.43 0.81 0.88
N GLY A 132 -14.50 0.71 1.84
CA GLY A 132 -13.58 -0.43 1.96
C GLY A 132 -12.38 -0.39 1.01
N VAL A 133 -12.26 0.64 0.17
CA VAL A 133 -11.07 0.90 -0.66
C VAL A 133 -10.31 2.06 -0.05
N TYR A 134 -9.01 1.88 0.17
CA TYR A 134 -8.16 2.84 0.90
C TYR A 134 -8.68 3.24 2.31
N GLY A 135 -9.61 2.44 2.86
CA GLY A 135 -9.95 2.43 4.28
C GLY A 135 -10.78 3.59 4.84
N VAL A 136 -11.38 4.46 4.00
CA VAL A 136 -12.06 5.65 4.53
C VAL A 136 -13.47 5.81 3.97
N PRO A 137 -14.53 5.62 4.79
CA PRO A 137 -15.89 5.88 4.35
C PRO A 137 -16.21 7.39 4.29
N ASN A 138 -17.00 7.78 3.28
CA ASN A 138 -17.65 9.09 3.14
C ASN A 138 -16.69 10.30 3.26
N SER A 139 -15.59 10.28 2.54
CA SER A 139 -14.67 11.40 2.56
C SER A 139 -14.48 11.98 1.17
N GLY A 140 -14.52 13.29 1.07
CA GLY A 140 -13.82 13.99 0.00
C GLY A 140 -12.30 13.87 0.18
N PHE A 141 -11.56 14.98 0.11
CA PHE A 141 -10.15 15.00 0.46
C PHE A 141 -9.94 14.56 1.91
N ALA A 142 -9.02 13.60 2.13
CA ALA A 142 -8.68 13.14 3.48
C ALA A 142 -7.24 12.65 3.55
N VAL A 143 -6.48 13.12 4.55
CA VAL A 143 -5.19 12.51 4.91
C VAL A 143 -5.48 11.23 5.68
N THR A 144 -5.00 10.10 5.16
CA THR A 144 -5.28 8.77 5.71
C THR A 144 -4.04 8.03 6.18
N ASN A 145 -2.85 8.54 5.86
CA ASN A 145 -1.59 7.89 6.21
C ASN A 145 -0.51 8.92 6.52
N LEU A 146 -0.13 9.03 7.77
CA LEU A 146 1.10 9.69 8.18
C LEU A 146 2.00 8.64 8.82
N ALA A 147 3.15 8.37 8.21
CA ALA A 147 4.02 7.33 8.71
C ALA A 147 5.49 7.76 8.78
N LEU A 148 6.19 7.17 9.74
CA LEU A 148 7.64 7.25 9.84
C LEU A 148 8.20 5.84 10.00
N LYS A 149 8.97 5.40 9.01
CA LYS A 149 9.67 4.12 9.01
C LYS A 149 11.14 4.36 9.30
N ALA A 150 11.70 3.60 10.24
CA ALA A 150 13.11 3.56 10.56
C ALA A 150 13.68 2.18 10.21
N THR A 151 14.75 2.13 9.43
CA THR A 151 15.42 0.88 9.03
C THR A 151 16.87 0.91 9.48
N LYS A 152 17.37 -0.21 9.98
CA LYS A 152 18.76 -0.37 10.38
C LYS A 152 19.25 -1.76 10.06
N ASP A 153 20.45 -1.85 9.48
CA ASP A 153 21.14 -3.11 9.29
C ASP A 153 21.73 -3.63 10.61
N ILE A 154 21.37 -4.84 10.99
CA ILE A 154 21.96 -5.55 12.10
C ILE A 154 22.99 -6.53 11.56
N LYS A 155 24.26 -6.24 11.84
CA LYS A 155 25.38 -7.10 11.44
C LYS A 155 25.33 -8.39 12.24
N VAL A 156 25.11 -9.51 11.57
CA VAL A 156 25.08 -10.86 12.17
C VAL A 156 26.47 -11.50 12.06
N THR A 157 27.13 -11.33 10.91
CA THR A 157 28.51 -11.74 10.68
C THR A 157 29.24 -10.65 9.88
N ASP A 158 30.54 -10.82 9.61
CA ASP A 158 31.28 -9.87 8.76
C ASP A 158 30.79 -9.79 7.31
N LYS A 159 30.04 -10.81 6.87
CA LYS A 159 29.55 -10.94 5.49
C LYS A 159 28.02 -10.91 5.38
N PHE A 160 27.32 -10.84 6.52
CA PHE A 160 25.86 -10.93 6.53
C PHE A 160 25.23 -9.98 7.53
N ALA A 161 24.32 -9.16 7.05
CA ALA A 161 23.50 -8.26 7.87
C ALA A 161 22.02 -8.47 7.54
N ILE A 162 21.18 -8.29 8.54
CA ILE A 162 19.72 -8.35 8.41
C ILE A 162 19.17 -6.94 8.62
N PRO A 163 18.56 -6.30 7.60
CA PRO A 163 17.80 -5.10 7.80
C PRO A 163 16.56 -5.37 8.67
N ILE A 164 16.46 -4.67 9.78
CA ILE A 164 15.25 -4.62 10.61
C ILE A 164 14.59 -3.26 10.44
N PHE A 165 13.28 -3.20 10.59
CA PHE A 165 12.58 -1.93 10.60
C PHE A 165 11.52 -1.84 11.68
N ALA A 166 11.23 -0.61 12.10
CA ALA A 166 10.05 -0.23 12.86
C ALA A 166 9.35 0.90 12.11
N GLN A 167 8.03 0.88 12.08
CA GLN A 167 7.22 1.90 11.43
C GLN A 167 6.06 2.30 12.32
N ALA A 168 5.95 3.59 12.62
CA ALA A 168 4.77 4.17 13.21
C ALA A 168 3.87 4.70 12.08
N ILE A 169 2.59 4.37 12.14
CA ILE A 169 1.58 4.77 11.16
C ILE A 169 0.43 5.40 11.92
N TRP A 170 -0.05 6.52 11.44
CA TRP A 170 -1.25 7.19 11.95
C TRP A 170 -2.19 7.50 10.80
N ASN A 171 -3.45 7.08 10.95
CA ASN A 171 -4.55 7.49 10.08
C ASN A 171 -5.34 8.62 10.77
N PRO A 172 -5.09 9.90 10.45
CA PRO A 172 -5.77 11.02 11.11
C PRO A 172 -7.28 11.01 10.88
N ARG A 173 -7.72 10.48 9.74
CA ARG A 173 -9.14 10.46 9.38
C ARG A 173 -9.94 9.46 10.20
N MET A 174 -9.33 8.32 10.54
CA MET A 174 -9.95 7.24 11.35
C MET A 174 -9.57 7.35 12.83
N GLU A 175 -8.68 8.29 13.20
CA GLU A 175 -8.10 8.40 14.55
C GLU A 175 -7.44 7.10 15.02
N ASP A 176 -6.83 6.37 14.07
CA ASP A 176 -6.24 5.07 14.30
C ASP A 176 -4.71 5.11 14.12
N ALA A 177 -4.00 4.33 14.93
CA ALA A 177 -2.54 4.30 14.93
C ALA A 177 -2.00 2.87 15.08
N HIS A 178 -0.95 2.56 14.30
CA HIS A 178 -0.31 1.25 14.31
C HIS A 178 1.19 1.38 14.50
N LEU A 179 1.78 0.35 15.11
CA LEU A 179 3.23 0.17 15.19
C LEU A 179 3.57 -1.17 14.55
N VAL A 180 4.39 -1.12 13.51
CA VAL A 180 4.76 -2.29 12.70
C VAL A 180 6.25 -2.55 12.87
N PHE A 181 6.63 -3.81 13.03
CA PHE A 181 8.03 -4.26 13.04
C PHE A 181 8.24 -5.31 11.97
N GLY A 182 9.43 -5.36 11.41
CA GLY A 182 9.73 -6.37 10.41
C GLY A 182 11.22 -6.55 10.16
N ILE A 183 11.50 -7.59 9.41
CA ILE A 183 12.84 -7.92 8.91
C ILE A 183 12.80 -8.05 7.40
N THR A 184 13.92 -7.74 6.74
CA THR A 184 14.08 -7.97 5.31
C THR A 184 15.12 -9.08 5.11
N LEU A 185 14.72 -10.17 4.46
CA LEU A 185 15.64 -11.20 4.02
C LEU A 185 16.00 -10.95 2.55
N LYS A 186 17.29 -10.78 2.29
CA LYS A 186 17.82 -10.64 0.92
C LYS A 186 18.58 -11.93 0.60
N PRO A 187 18.20 -12.62 -0.51
CA PRO A 187 18.91 -13.82 -0.97
C PRO A 187 20.32 -13.47 -1.43
#